data_5197168aa78137d1e8f58f952d43af0f
#
_entry.id   5197168aa78137d1e8f58f952d43af0f
#
_cell.length_a   1.000
_cell.length_b   1.000
_cell.length_c   1.000
_cell.angle_alpha   90.00
_cell.angle_beta   90.00
_cell.angle_gamma   90.00
#
_symmetry.space_group_name_H-M   'P 1'
#
loop_
_entity.id
_entity.type
_entity.pdbx_description
1 polymer ?
#
loop_
_entity_poly.entity_id
_entity_poly.type
_entity_poly.pdbx_seq_one_letter_code
_entity_poly.pdbx_strand_id
1 'polypeptide(L)'
;MRRLLFLVGGVVFVDTMFFAALTPLLPEYADRYDLSKAGAGVLAGAYPLGVLIGGIPGGIATARYGARRVTIAGALITGTATFVFATAGAIVVLDAARFVQGIGSACTWAAGLTWLVGEAPAARRGQTIGTALAFAIVGALFGPVLGGIASVVGQGVAFGAAALLAVALAVWAYRTPAPPAVQPQPLAAFVRALRSRRILLGVWFVVLPALFFGTLSVLAPLRLDELGFSAVAIGALWLCTAALEATANPLVGRITDRVGRIGPMTVLALVSAIASAGLPWPARAAVLAGLVVIASMTFGSFWTPAMALLSDEAEARGLEYAYAFALINVAWAPGQALGAVGGGALAKLTSDTVPYLTLAGASLITFAVLWRSVSSS
;
A
#
# COMPACT_ATOMS: atom_id res chain seq x y z
N MET A 1 19.47 -19.02 -0.01
CA MET A 1 18.14 -18.65 0.54
C MET A 1 18.17 -17.44 1.48
N ARG A 2 18.86 -17.48 2.66
CA ARG A 2 18.88 -16.33 3.59
C ARG A 2 19.34 -15.02 2.93
N ARG A 3 20.43 -15.02 2.17
CA ARG A 3 20.94 -13.82 1.48
C ARG A 3 19.92 -13.23 0.50
N LEU A 4 19.22 -14.07 -0.27
CA LEU A 4 18.19 -13.63 -1.20
C LEU A 4 16.97 -13.05 -0.47
N LEU A 5 16.57 -13.66 0.66
CA LEU A 5 15.47 -13.16 1.48
C LEU A 5 15.76 -11.74 2.03
N PHE A 6 16.99 -11.50 2.52
CA PHE A 6 17.38 -10.15 2.97
C PHE A 6 17.52 -9.17 1.82
N LEU A 7 17.96 -9.60 0.66
CA LEU A 7 18.05 -8.75 -0.53
C LEU A 7 16.64 -8.31 -0.97
N VAL A 8 15.75 -9.26 -1.25
CA VAL A 8 14.38 -8.94 -1.71
C VAL A 8 13.59 -8.24 -0.60
N GLY A 9 13.73 -8.69 0.65
CA GLY A 9 13.17 -8.01 1.80
C GLY A 9 13.64 -6.56 1.90
N GLY A 10 14.94 -6.30 1.73
CA GLY A 10 15.50 -4.95 1.73
C GLY A 10 14.96 -4.08 0.58
N VAL A 11 14.79 -4.63 -0.62
CA VAL A 11 14.19 -3.92 -1.76
C VAL A 11 12.74 -3.54 -1.45
N VAL A 12 11.95 -4.48 -0.93
CA VAL A 12 10.55 -4.24 -0.56
C VAL A 12 10.43 -3.27 0.61
N PHE A 13 11.33 -3.37 1.61
CA PHE A 13 11.42 -2.43 2.74
C PHE A 13 11.64 -1.00 2.24
N VAL A 14 12.65 -0.78 1.38
CA VAL A 14 12.97 0.55 0.86
C VAL A 14 11.81 1.11 0.04
N ASP A 15 11.19 0.29 -0.77
CA ASP A 15 10.04 0.65 -1.59
C ASP A 15 8.84 1.13 -0.74
N THR A 16 8.43 0.33 0.24
CA THR A 16 7.30 0.70 1.12
C THR A 16 7.63 1.87 2.04
N MET A 17 8.89 2.02 2.45
CA MET A 17 9.38 3.18 3.17
C MET A 17 9.22 4.46 2.34
N PHE A 18 9.61 4.46 1.07
CA PHE A 18 9.42 5.61 0.18
C PHE A 18 7.94 5.94 -0.05
N PHE A 19 7.11 4.93 -0.21
CA PHE A 19 5.67 5.13 -0.36
C PHE A 19 5.10 5.89 0.84
N ALA A 20 5.38 5.42 2.06
CA ALA A 20 4.79 5.93 3.28
C ALA A 20 5.43 7.25 3.79
N ALA A 21 6.64 7.60 3.32
CA ALA A 21 7.36 8.80 3.76
C ALA A 21 6.69 10.12 3.34
N LEU A 22 5.84 10.12 2.32
CA LEU A 22 5.16 11.33 1.87
C LEU A 22 4.14 11.85 2.87
N THR A 23 3.45 10.96 3.60
CA THR A 23 2.29 11.31 4.42
C THR A 23 2.55 12.45 5.42
N PRO A 24 3.62 12.42 6.25
CA PRO A 24 3.90 13.53 7.18
C PRO A 24 4.43 14.79 6.48
N LEU A 25 4.92 14.69 5.25
CA LEU A 25 5.42 15.82 4.47
C LEU A 25 4.36 16.47 3.57
N LEU A 26 3.19 15.83 3.44
CA LEU A 26 2.17 16.31 2.51
C LEU A 26 1.69 17.75 2.81
N PRO A 27 1.49 18.17 4.07
CA PRO A 27 1.18 19.57 4.38
C PRO A 27 2.28 20.53 3.91
N GLU A 28 3.56 20.22 4.18
CA GLU A 28 4.69 21.06 3.75
C GLU A 28 4.73 21.21 2.20
N TYR A 29 4.44 20.13 1.45
CA TYR A 29 4.34 20.22 -0.01
C TYR A 29 3.11 21.00 -0.44
N ALA A 30 1.98 20.86 0.26
CA ALA A 30 0.76 21.61 -0.04
C ALA A 30 1.00 23.11 0.12
N ASP A 31 1.62 23.53 1.19
CA ASP A 31 1.94 24.96 1.44
C ASP A 31 2.99 25.47 0.45
N ARG A 32 4.07 24.70 0.22
CA ARG A 32 5.18 25.12 -0.65
C ARG A 32 4.78 25.34 -2.10
N TYR A 33 3.83 24.53 -2.61
CA TYR A 33 3.40 24.56 -4.00
C TYR A 33 1.96 25.06 -4.17
N ASP A 34 1.36 25.64 -3.13
CA ASP A 34 -0.02 26.13 -3.11
C ASP A 34 -1.03 25.08 -3.64
N LEU A 35 -0.90 23.86 -3.12
CA LEU A 35 -1.73 22.74 -3.58
C LEU A 35 -3.11 22.79 -2.92
N SER A 36 -4.13 22.72 -3.75
CA SER A 36 -5.46 22.35 -3.26
C SER A 36 -5.48 20.89 -2.79
N LYS A 37 -6.47 20.47 -2.01
CA LYS A 37 -6.69 19.08 -1.61
C LYS A 37 -6.68 18.11 -2.80
N ALA A 38 -7.17 18.54 -3.97
CA ALA A 38 -7.07 17.76 -5.20
C ALA A 38 -5.62 17.63 -5.69
N GLY A 39 -4.82 18.70 -5.64
CA GLY A 39 -3.38 18.65 -5.99
C GLY A 39 -2.60 17.74 -5.06
N ALA A 40 -2.82 17.87 -3.74
CA ALA A 40 -2.26 16.94 -2.74
C ALA A 40 -2.68 15.48 -2.99
N GLY A 41 -3.93 15.27 -3.40
CA GLY A 41 -4.45 13.98 -3.83
C GLY A 41 -3.74 13.40 -5.05
N VAL A 42 -3.42 14.23 -6.05
CA VAL A 42 -2.64 13.81 -7.23
C VAL A 42 -1.23 13.38 -6.81
N LEU A 43 -0.54 14.18 -5.99
CA LEU A 43 0.81 13.85 -5.50
C LEU A 43 0.83 12.53 -4.72
N ALA A 44 -0.13 12.31 -3.83
CA ALA A 44 -0.25 11.07 -3.08
C ALA A 44 -0.66 9.86 -3.94
N GLY A 45 -1.57 10.07 -4.91
CA GLY A 45 -2.12 9.06 -5.79
C GLY A 45 -1.22 8.69 -6.97
N ALA A 46 -0.23 9.51 -7.32
CA ALA A 46 0.66 9.28 -8.46
C ALA A 46 1.43 7.95 -8.32
N TYR A 47 1.95 7.64 -7.12
CA TYR A 47 2.65 6.37 -6.88
C TYR A 47 1.75 5.14 -7.10
N PRO A 48 0.58 4.99 -6.47
CA PRO A 48 -0.27 3.83 -6.73
C PRO A 48 -0.79 3.77 -8.18
N LEU A 49 -0.97 4.90 -8.87
CA LEU A 49 -1.23 4.91 -10.31
C LEU A 49 -0.05 4.31 -11.10
N GLY A 50 1.18 4.64 -10.73
CA GLY A 50 2.38 4.02 -11.30
C GLY A 50 2.43 2.51 -11.05
N VAL A 51 2.09 2.04 -9.85
CA VAL A 51 1.98 0.61 -9.52
C VAL A 51 0.93 -0.09 -10.38
N LEU A 52 -0.23 0.54 -10.57
CA LEU A 52 -1.30 -0.01 -11.40
C LEU A 52 -0.85 -0.21 -12.85
N ILE A 53 -0.24 0.82 -13.43
CA ILE A 53 0.21 0.77 -14.83
C ILE A 53 1.43 -0.13 -15.00
N GLY A 54 2.36 -0.12 -14.04
CA GLY A 54 3.56 -0.95 -14.05
C GLY A 54 3.33 -2.43 -13.73
N GLY A 55 2.21 -2.79 -13.11
CA GLY A 55 1.97 -4.14 -12.59
C GLY A 55 2.01 -5.24 -13.65
N ILE A 56 1.23 -5.11 -14.71
CA ILE A 56 1.20 -6.08 -15.82
C ILE A 56 2.52 -6.06 -16.62
N PRO A 57 3.03 -4.89 -17.08
CA PRO A 57 4.31 -4.82 -17.76
C PRO A 57 5.49 -5.37 -16.93
N GLY A 58 5.52 -5.09 -15.62
CA GLY A 58 6.52 -5.61 -14.70
C GLY A 58 6.51 -7.14 -14.59
N GLY A 59 5.31 -7.73 -14.52
CA GLY A 59 5.13 -9.19 -14.57
C GLY A 59 5.63 -9.80 -15.88
N ILE A 60 5.23 -9.23 -17.02
CA ILE A 60 5.68 -9.67 -18.36
C ILE A 60 7.19 -9.53 -18.50
N ALA A 61 7.77 -8.41 -18.06
CA ALA A 61 9.21 -8.19 -18.09
C ALA A 61 9.95 -9.22 -17.23
N THR A 62 9.41 -9.56 -16.05
CA THR A 62 9.98 -10.58 -15.15
C THR A 62 10.04 -11.94 -15.83
N ALA A 63 8.97 -12.34 -16.50
CA ALA A 63 8.92 -13.57 -17.24
C ALA A 63 9.89 -13.60 -18.42
N ARG A 64 10.00 -12.50 -19.17
CA ARG A 64 10.81 -12.42 -20.39
C ARG A 64 12.29 -12.24 -20.12
N TYR A 65 12.64 -11.39 -19.15
CA TYR A 65 14.05 -10.98 -18.90
C TYR A 65 14.65 -11.60 -17.64
N GLY A 66 13.83 -12.29 -16.84
CA GLY A 66 14.22 -12.93 -15.58
C GLY A 66 14.15 -12.01 -14.37
N ALA A 67 13.88 -12.59 -13.20
CA ALA A 67 13.62 -11.88 -11.96
C ALA A 67 14.76 -10.95 -11.53
N ARG A 68 16.03 -11.39 -11.63
CA ARG A 68 17.20 -10.58 -11.26
C ARG A 68 17.27 -9.26 -12.02
N ARG A 69 17.15 -9.30 -13.35
CA ARG A 69 17.29 -8.10 -14.19
C ARG A 69 16.18 -7.10 -13.92
N VAL A 70 14.96 -7.60 -13.75
CA VAL A 70 13.80 -6.73 -13.49
C VAL A 70 13.83 -6.17 -12.07
N THR A 71 14.29 -6.93 -11.07
CA THR A 71 14.51 -6.40 -9.70
C THR A 71 15.54 -5.27 -9.71
N ILE A 72 16.66 -5.44 -10.44
CA ILE A 72 17.70 -4.39 -10.58
C ILE A 72 17.11 -3.16 -11.25
N ALA A 73 16.44 -3.33 -12.40
CA ALA A 73 15.83 -2.22 -13.12
C ALA A 73 14.80 -1.47 -12.27
N GLY A 74 13.92 -2.19 -11.59
CA GLY A 74 12.92 -1.61 -10.69
C GLY A 74 13.56 -0.84 -9.54
N ALA A 75 14.57 -1.41 -8.86
CA ALA A 75 15.29 -0.73 -7.79
C ALA A 75 16.01 0.55 -8.26
N LEU A 76 16.63 0.51 -9.44
CA LEU A 76 17.26 1.70 -10.04
C LEU A 76 16.23 2.75 -10.45
N ILE A 77 15.09 2.36 -11.04
CA ILE A 77 13.98 3.27 -11.37
C ILE A 77 13.47 3.94 -10.10
N THR A 78 13.16 3.16 -9.05
CA THR A 78 12.68 3.69 -7.77
C THR A 78 13.72 4.62 -7.12
N GLY A 79 14.99 4.22 -7.07
CA GLY A 79 16.06 5.02 -6.50
C GLY A 79 16.30 6.33 -7.26
N THR A 80 16.33 6.29 -8.59
CA THR A 80 16.50 7.48 -9.43
C THR A 80 15.29 8.42 -9.30
N ALA A 81 14.08 7.88 -9.34
CA ALA A 81 12.87 8.67 -9.17
C ALA A 81 12.80 9.30 -7.75
N THR A 82 13.27 8.59 -6.71
CA THR A 82 13.38 9.13 -5.36
C THR A 82 14.39 10.27 -5.29
N PHE A 83 15.52 10.16 -5.96
CA PHE A 83 16.49 11.25 -6.04
C PHE A 83 15.93 12.46 -6.77
N VAL A 84 15.24 12.24 -7.92
CA VAL A 84 14.54 13.31 -8.63
C VAL A 84 13.48 13.98 -7.74
N PHE A 85 12.68 13.20 -7.01
CA PHE A 85 11.70 13.70 -6.05
C PHE A 85 12.36 14.58 -4.97
N ALA A 86 13.52 14.16 -4.46
CA ALA A 86 14.26 14.87 -3.41
C ALA A 86 14.80 16.25 -3.87
N THR A 87 15.07 16.40 -5.16
CA THR A 87 15.74 17.60 -5.72
C THR A 87 14.82 18.46 -6.61
N ALA A 88 13.60 18.00 -6.87
CA ALA A 88 12.67 18.69 -7.75
C ALA A 88 12.16 20.00 -7.14
N GLY A 89 12.12 21.04 -7.98
CA GLY A 89 11.59 22.37 -7.63
C GLY A 89 10.19 22.65 -8.21
N ALA A 90 9.57 21.70 -8.91
CA ALA A 90 8.27 21.88 -9.54
C ALA A 90 7.34 20.69 -9.25
N ILE A 91 6.08 20.99 -8.97
CA ILE A 91 5.07 19.96 -8.60
C ILE A 91 4.90 18.88 -9.66
N VAL A 92 4.89 19.26 -10.95
CA VAL A 92 4.75 18.31 -12.07
C VAL A 92 5.90 17.29 -12.08
N VAL A 93 7.11 17.71 -11.69
CA VAL A 93 8.27 16.80 -11.59
C VAL A 93 8.13 15.88 -10.37
N LEU A 94 7.59 16.37 -9.25
CA LEU A 94 7.28 15.57 -8.06
C LEU A 94 6.24 14.51 -8.38
N ASP A 95 5.14 14.88 -9.04
CA ASP A 95 4.08 13.96 -9.45
C ASP A 95 4.61 12.88 -10.40
N ALA A 96 5.39 13.30 -11.42
CA ALA A 96 6.03 12.37 -12.36
C ALA A 96 7.03 11.44 -11.66
N ALA A 97 7.83 11.94 -10.74
CA ALA A 97 8.77 11.13 -9.96
C ALA A 97 8.02 10.10 -9.10
N ARG A 98 6.93 10.49 -8.44
CA ARG A 98 6.07 9.56 -7.66
C ARG A 98 5.46 8.49 -8.56
N PHE A 99 4.97 8.87 -9.74
CA PHE A 99 4.44 7.93 -10.71
C PHE A 99 5.50 6.91 -11.19
N VAL A 100 6.69 7.39 -11.52
CA VAL A 100 7.82 6.54 -11.95
C VAL A 100 8.31 5.64 -10.80
N GLN A 101 8.33 6.14 -9.55
CA GLN A 101 8.57 5.30 -8.36
C GLN A 101 7.58 4.12 -8.31
N GLY A 102 6.29 4.37 -8.55
CA GLY A 102 5.26 3.33 -8.58
C GLY A 102 5.51 2.27 -9.66
N ILE A 103 5.96 2.66 -10.85
CA ILE A 103 6.35 1.71 -11.91
C ILE A 103 7.54 0.86 -11.45
N GLY A 104 8.56 1.48 -10.86
CA GLY A 104 9.72 0.78 -10.29
C GLY A 104 9.32 -0.20 -9.21
N SER A 105 8.42 0.20 -8.32
CA SER A 105 7.82 -0.62 -7.29
C SER A 105 7.14 -1.87 -7.87
N ALA A 106 6.25 -1.70 -8.86
CA ALA A 106 5.57 -2.81 -9.49
C ALA A 106 6.57 -3.84 -10.07
N CYS A 107 7.66 -3.38 -10.66
CA CYS A 107 8.74 -4.23 -11.16
C CYS A 107 9.47 -4.98 -10.02
N THR A 108 9.84 -4.29 -8.95
CA THR A 108 10.56 -4.91 -7.82
C THR A 108 9.71 -5.92 -7.08
N TRP A 109 8.42 -5.66 -6.87
CA TRP A 109 7.52 -6.59 -6.22
C TRP A 109 7.27 -7.84 -7.08
N ALA A 110 6.93 -7.67 -8.36
CA ALA A 110 6.70 -8.80 -9.26
C ALA A 110 7.95 -9.67 -9.39
N ALA A 111 9.11 -9.06 -9.62
CA ALA A 111 10.36 -9.78 -9.83
C ALA A 111 10.94 -10.35 -8.54
N GLY A 112 10.96 -9.59 -7.46
CA GLY A 112 11.51 -10.00 -6.17
C GLY A 112 10.78 -11.20 -5.59
N LEU A 113 9.44 -11.17 -5.57
CA LEU A 113 8.66 -12.30 -5.07
C LEU A 113 8.79 -13.54 -5.99
N THR A 114 8.79 -13.34 -7.31
CA THR A 114 9.04 -14.44 -8.26
C THR A 114 10.40 -15.09 -8.01
N TRP A 115 11.44 -14.29 -7.74
CA TRP A 115 12.77 -14.78 -7.41
C TRP A 115 12.79 -15.58 -6.12
N LEU A 116 12.16 -15.06 -5.05
CA LEU A 116 12.06 -15.75 -3.77
C LEU A 116 11.31 -17.08 -3.87
N VAL A 117 10.17 -17.10 -4.56
CA VAL A 117 9.34 -18.29 -4.73
C VAL A 117 10.06 -19.34 -5.58
N GLY A 118 10.79 -18.91 -6.61
CA GLY A 118 11.57 -19.80 -7.48
C GLY A 118 12.69 -20.54 -6.75
N GLU A 119 13.34 -19.89 -5.77
CA GLU A 119 14.43 -20.47 -4.96
C GLU A 119 13.93 -21.16 -3.67
N ALA A 120 12.68 -20.92 -3.28
CA ALA A 120 12.14 -21.49 -2.04
C ALA A 120 11.68 -22.94 -2.24
N PRO A 121 12.07 -23.87 -1.32
CA PRO A 121 11.45 -25.18 -1.27
C PRO A 121 9.93 -25.09 -1.19
N ALA A 122 9.21 -25.95 -1.90
CA ALA A 122 7.75 -25.92 -1.99
C ALA A 122 7.07 -25.81 -0.61
N ALA A 123 7.55 -26.60 0.37
CA ALA A 123 7.02 -26.63 1.75
C ALA A 123 7.26 -25.31 2.53
N ARG A 124 8.10 -24.39 2.04
CA ARG A 124 8.45 -23.13 2.73
C ARG A 124 8.12 -21.87 1.95
N ARG A 125 7.48 -21.99 0.80
CA ARG A 125 7.12 -20.82 -0.05
C ARG A 125 6.27 -19.80 0.70
N GLY A 126 5.21 -20.26 1.39
CA GLY A 126 4.36 -19.39 2.20
C GLY A 126 5.13 -18.67 3.32
N GLN A 127 5.98 -19.36 4.05
CA GLN A 127 6.85 -18.76 5.08
C GLN A 127 7.78 -17.70 4.48
N THR A 128 8.34 -17.96 3.31
CA THR A 128 9.27 -17.06 2.62
C THR A 128 8.57 -15.79 2.17
N ILE A 129 7.38 -15.91 1.56
CA ILE A 129 6.54 -14.76 1.18
C ILE A 129 6.14 -13.97 2.42
N GLY A 130 5.65 -14.64 3.48
CA GLY A 130 5.28 -13.98 4.73
C GLY A 130 6.43 -13.18 5.35
N THR A 131 7.66 -13.71 5.29
CA THR A 131 8.85 -12.97 5.77
C THR A 131 9.14 -11.75 4.89
N ALA A 132 9.02 -11.85 3.56
CA ALA A 132 9.18 -10.69 2.67
C ALA A 132 8.12 -9.62 2.94
N LEU A 133 6.87 -10.01 3.20
CA LEU A 133 5.79 -9.09 3.59
C LEU A 133 6.07 -8.43 4.95
N ALA A 134 6.71 -9.12 5.90
CA ALA A 134 7.14 -8.51 7.15
C ALA A 134 8.15 -7.37 6.91
N PHE A 135 9.08 -7.50 5.96
CA PHE A 135 9.95 -6.40 5.56
C PHE A 135 9.18 -5.21 4.98
N ALA A 136 8.11 -5.47 4.21
CA ALA A 136 7.23 -4.40 3.71
C ALA A 136 6.55 -3.63 4.86
N ILE A 137 6.02 -4.34 5.85
CA ILE A 137 5.38 -3.73 7.02
C ILE A 137 6.40 -2.88 7.78
N VAL A 138 7.61 -3.40 8.01
CA VAL A 138 8.68 -2.63 8.67
C VAL A 138 9.05 -1.41 7.83
N GLY A 139 9.13 -1.53 6.50
CA GLY A 139 9.35 -0.39 5.60
C GLY A 139 8.26 0.68 5.73
N ALA A 140 7.00 0.27 5.75
CA ALA A 140 5.87 1.17 5.95
C ALA A 140 5.90 1.87 7.32
N LEU A 141 6.37 1.19 8.38
CA LEU A 141 6.61 1.77 9.70
C LEU A 141 7.72 2.84 9.67
N PHE A 142 8.79 2.59 8.93
CA PHE A 142 9.92 3.51 8.82
C PHE A 142 9.66 4.68 7.85
N GLY A 143 8.66 4.59 6.97
CA GLY A 143 8.31 5.66 6.05
C GLY A 143 8.00 6.98 6.74
N PRO A 144 7.02 7.05 7.67
CA PRO A 144 6.72 8.26 8.43
C PRO A 144 7.92 8.78 9.24
N VAL A 145 8.79 7.89 9.71
CA VAL A 145 10.05 8.28 10.39
C VAL A 145 10.98 8.98 9.40
N LEU A 146 11.17 8.42 8.20
CA LEU A 146 11.96 9.04 7.14
C LEU A 146 11.39 10.41 6.75
N GLY A 147 10.06 10.52 6.61
CA GLY A 147 9.38 11.79 6.33
C GLY A 147 9.59 12.82 7.45
N GLY A 148 9.44 12.43 8.72
CA GLY A 148 9.71 13.28 9.87
C GLY A 148 11.19 13.72 9.95
N ILE A 149 12.13 12.83 9.65
CA ILE A 149 13.55 13.18 9.55
C ILE A 149 13.78 14.17 8.40
N ALA A 150 13.17 13.93 7.25
CA ALA A 150 13.31 14.77 6.05
C ALA A 150 12.82 16.21 6.30
N SER A 151 11.79 16.42 7.12
CA SER A 151 11.33 17.76 7.52
C SER A 151 12.33 18.53 8.39
N VAL A 152 13.26 17.83 9.08
CA VAL A 152 14.26 18.45 9.97
C VAL A 152 15.61 18.62 9.28
N VAL A 153 16.13 17.56 8.63
CA VAL A 153 17.47 17.57 8.02
C VAL A 153 17.47 18.00 6.56
N GLY A 154 16.29 18.17 5.98
CA GLY A 154 16.07 18.49 4.58
C GLY A 154 15.80 17.25 3.70
N GLN A 155 14.86 17.41 2.77
CA GLN A 155 14.37 16.34 1.89
C GLN A 155 15.47 15.77 1.00
N GLY A 156 16.37 16.62 0.48
CA GLY A 156 17.51 16.20 -0.36
C GLY A 156 18.44 15.22 0.34
N VAL A 157 18.76 15.47 1.61
CA VAL A 157 19.65 14.60 2.40
C VAL A 157 18.96 13.28 2.73
N ALA A 158 17.74 13.34 3.27
CA ALA A 158 17.03 12.15 3.74
C ALA A 158 16.67 11.20 2.57
N PHE A 159 16.05 11.70 1.52
CA PHE A 159 15.67 10.90 0.35
C PHE A 159 16.88 10.55 -0.52
N GLY A 160 17.92 11.41 -0.58
CA GLY A 160 19.17 11.09 -1.26
C GLY A 160 19.89 9.88 -0.63
N ALA A 161 20.00 9.85 0.70
CA ALA A 161 20.55 8.70 1.42
C ALA A 161 19.75 7.42 1.17
N ALA A 162 18.41 7.52 1.19
CA ALA A 162 17.54 6.40 0.91
C ALA A 162 17.63 5.93 -0.57
N ALA A 163 17.80 6.85 -1.53
CA ALA A 163 18.05 6.51 -2.93
C ALA A 163 19.38 5.75 -3.11
N LEU A 164 20.42 6.15 -2.39
CA LEU A 164 21.71 5.41 -2.38
C LEU A 164 21.54 3.97 -1.85
N LEU A 165 20.67 3.76 -0.87
CA LEU A 165 20.35 2.41 -0.38
C LEU A 165 19.69 1.57 -1.48
N ALA A 166 18.79 2.13 -2.28
CA ALA A 166 18.18 1.44 -3.42
C ALA A 166 19.24 1.04 -4.46
N VAL A 167 20.22 1.90 -4.75
CA VAL A 167 21.35 1.60 -5.63
C VAL A 167 22.22 0.49 -5.04
N ALA A 168 22.53 0.53 -3.75
CA ALA A 168 23.31 -0.52 -3.07
C ALA A 168 22.60 -1.88 -3.16
N LEU A 169 21.28 -1.92 -3.01
CA LEU A 169 20.47 -3.12 -3.18
C LEU A 169 20.48 -3.61 -4.63
N ALA A 170 20.44 -2.71 -5.62
CA ALA A 170 20.57 -3.07 -7.04
C ALA A 170 21.95 -3.70 -7.34
N VAL A 171 23.03 -3.16 -6.78
CA VAL A 171 24.38 -3.73 -6.88
C VAL A 171 24.45 -5.10 -6.20
N TRP A 172 23.81 -5.26 -5.05
CA TRP A 172 23.73 -6.57 -4.38
C TRP A 172 22.93 -7.58 -5.22
N ALA A 173 21.81 -7.16 -5.81
CA ALA A 173 21.02 -7.99 -6.72
C ALA A 173 21.85 -8.43 -7.95
N TYR A 174 22.66 -7.53 -8.51
CA TYR A 174 23.56 -7.85 -9.63
C TYR A 174 24.55 -8.98 -9.29
N ARG A 175 25.07 -8.99 -8.07
CA ARG A 175 26.04 -10.01 -7.57
C ARG A 175 25.38 -11.29 -7.07
N THR A 176 24.03 -11.36 -7.03
CA THR A 176 23.29 -12.53 -6.54
C THR A 176 22.87 -13.43 -7.71
N PRO A 177 23.20 -14.73 -7.71
CA PRO A 177 22.73 -15.67 -8.73
C PRO A 177 21.20 -15.73 -8.77
N ALA A 178 20.63 -15.92 -9.95
CA ALA A 178 19.20 -16.11 -10.14
C ALA A 178 18.90 -17.32 -11.02
N PRO A 179 17.81 -18.04 -10.78
CA PRO A 179 17.36 -19.10 -11.64
C PRO A 179 17.02 -18.58 -13.03
N PRO A 180 17.00 -19.42 -14.06
CA PRO A 180 16.52 -19.06 -15.38
C PRO A 180 15.04 -18.61 -15.29
N ALA A 181 14.63 -17.79 -16.26
CA ALA A 181 13.26 -17.34 -16.37
C ALA A 181 12.30 -18.56 -16.50
N VAL A 182 11.23 -18.56 -15.71
CA VAL A 182 10.18 -19.58 -15.75
C VAL A 182 9.09 -19.09 -16.70
N GLN A 183 8.54 -19.97 -17.52
CA GLN A 183 7.42 -19.60 -18.39
C GLN A 183 6.22 -19.20 -17.49
N PRO A 184 5.64 -18.01 -17.67
CA PRO A 184 4.51 -17.57 -16.88
C PRO A 184 3.25 -18.29 -17.30
N GLN A 185 2.33 -18.46 -16.37
CA GLN A 185 0.96 -18.83 -16.71
C GLN A 185 0.37 -17.87 -17.76
N PRO A 186 -0.46 -18.35 -18.70
CA PRO A 186 -1.12 -17.49 -19.68
C PRO A 186 -1.97 -16.41 -19.01
N LEU A 187 -1.87 -15.15 -19.46
CA LEU A 187 -2.67 -14.03 -18.95
C LEU A 187 -4.18 -14.32 -19.00
N ALA A 188 -4.61 -15.19 -19.94
CA ALA A 188 -5.98 -15.65 -20.02
C ALA A 188 -6.49 -16.36 -18.74
N ALA A 189 -5.62 -17.03 -17.99
CA ALA A 189 -5.97 -17.65 -16.71
C ALA A 189 -6.30 -16.56 -15.67
N PHE A 190 -5.50 -15.51 -15.59
CA PHE A 190 -5.73 -14.35 -14.72
C PHE A 190 -7.04 -13.62 -15.07
N VAL A 191 -7.25 -13.29 -16.35
CA VAL A 191 -8.48 -12.63 -16.81
C VAL A 191 -9.72 -13.49 -16.54
N ARG A 192 -9.61 -14.82 -16.70
CA ARG A 192 -10.71 -15.75 -16.39
C ARG A 192 -11.04 -15.75 -14.89
N ALA A 193 -10.04 -15.67 -14.02
CA ALA A 193 -10.23 -15.60 -12.58
C ALA A 193 -11.00 -14.33 -12.17
N LEU A 194 -10.72 -13.18 -12.78
CA LEU A 194 -11.42 -11.92 -12.54
C LEU A 194 -12.92 -11.96 -12.87
N ARG A 195 -13.39 -12.94 -13.64
CA ARG A 195 -14.83 -13.14 -13.90
C ARG A 195 -15.57 -13.87 -12.77
N SER A 196 -14.84 -14.38 -11.79
CA SER A 196 -15.43 -15.06 -10.63
C SER A 196 -16.01 -14.07 -9.64
N ARG A 197 -17.29 -14.25 -9.28
CA ARG A 197 -17.95 -13.43 -8.23
C ARG A 197 -17.21 -13.45 -6.90
N ARG A 198 -16.63 -14.60 -6.50
CA ARG A 198 -15.87 -14.71 -5.24
C ARG A 198 -14.55 -13.97 -5.31
N ILE A 199 -13.83 -14.02 -6.45
CA ILE A 199 -12.63 -13.20 -6.67
C ILE A 199 -13.01 -11.71 -6.62
N LEU A 200 -14.09 -11.29 -7.29
CA LEU A 200 -14.54 -9.88 -7.26
C LEU A 200 -14.92 -9.41 -5.86
N LEU A 201 -15.52 -10.27 -5.04
CA LEU A 201 -15.79 -9.96 -3.63
C LEU A 201 -14.48 -9.83 -2.84
N GLY A 202 -13.52 -10.73 -3.03
CA GLY A 202 -12.19 -10.64 -2.42
C GLY A 202 -11.45 -9.36 -2.85
N VAL A 203 -11.53 -9.00 -4.13
CA VAL A 203 -11.00 -7.73 -4.67
C VAL A 203 -11.66 -6.54 -3.98
N TRP A 204 -13.00 -6.54 -3.82
CA TRP A 204 -13.71 -5.47 -3.12
C TRP A 204 -13.24 -5.29 -1.67
N PHE A 205 -13.01 -6.39 -0.94
CA PHE A 205 -12.51 -6.34 0.43
C PHE A 205 -11.08 -5.83 0.54
N VAL A 206 -10.30 -5.82 -0.55
CA VAL A 206 -9.00 -5.13 -0.65
C VAL A 206 -9.16 -3.68 -1.10
N VAL A 207 -10.05 -3.41 -2.04
CA VAL A 207 -10.32 -2.04 -2.55
C VAL A 207 -10.86 -1.13 -1.45
N LEU A 208 -11.78 -1.60 -0.61
CA LEU A 208 -12.42 -0.78 0.41
C LEU A 208 -11.42 -0.15 1.40
N PRO A 209 -10.54 -0.92 2.09
CA PRO A 209 -9.51 -0.31 2.94
C PRO A 209 -8.50 0.51 2.12
N ALA A 210 -8.19 0.14 0.87
CA ALA A 210 -7.30 0.92 0.03
C ALA A 210 -7.89 2.30 -0.30
N LEU A 211 -9.17 2.39 -0.62
CA LEU A 211 -9.89 3.66 -0.79
C LEU A 211 -9.81 4.53 0.46
N PHE A 212 -10.04 3.92 1.63
CA PHE A 212 -9.95 4.63 2.91
C PHE A 212 -8.53 5.17 3.15
N PHE A 213 -7.51 4.32 3.06
CA PHE A 213 -6.12 4.75 3.28
C PHE A 213 -5.66 5.78 2.25
N GLY A 214 -6.12 5.69 0.99
CA GLY A 214 -5.89 6.71 -0.02
C GLY A 214 -6.45 8.06 0.40
N THR A 215 -7.72 8.12 0.79
CA THR A 215 -8.39 9.33 1.26
C THR A 215 -7.74 9.87 2.55
N LEU A 216 -7.48 8.97 3.51
CA LEU A 216 -6.90 9.33 4.80
C LEU A 216 -5.49 9.91 4.65
N SER A 217 -4.67 9.35 3.75
CA SER A 217 -3.28 9.80 3.52
C SER A 217 -3.20 11.24 2.96
N VAL A 218 -4.30 11.78 2.47
CA VAL A 218 -4.40 13.16 1.97
C VAL A 218 -5.08 14.07 2.99
N LEU A 219 -6.29 13.71 3.40
CA LEU A 219 -7.12 14.64 4.19
C LEU A 219 -6.71 14.72 5.66
N ALA A 220 -6.28 13.62 6.26
CA ALA A 220 -5.93 13.63 7.68
C ALA A 220 -4.65 14.41 7.98
N PRO A 221 -3.51 14.26 7.26
CA PRO A 221 -2.32 15.09 7.51
C PRO A 221 -2.59 16.57 7.29
N LEU A 222 -3.30 16.96 6.22
CA LEU A 222 -3.66 18.36 5.98
C LEU A 222 -4.51 18.93 7.12
N ARG A 223 -5.51 18.17 7.58
CA ARG A 223 -6.36 18.63 8.70
C ARG A 223 -5.62 18.67 10.04
N LEU A 224 -4.72 17.72 10.31
CA LEU A 224 -3.87 17.72 11.50
C LEU A 224 -2.92 18.91 11.53
N ASP A 225 -2.36 19.29 10.39
CA ASP A 225 -1.51 20.46 10.24
C ASP A 225 -2.30 21.75 10.49
N GLU A 226 -3.49 21.92 9.88
CA GLU A 226 -4.41 23.01 10.17
C GLU A 226 -4.75 23.13 11.68
N LEU A 227 -4.74 22.00 12.41
CA LEU A 227 -4.98 21.93 13.86
C LEU A 227 -3.69 22.05 14.70
N GLY A 228 -2.54 22.34 14.06
CA GLY A 228 -1.25 22.65 14.69
C GLY A 228 -0.34 21.45 14.93
N PHE A 229 -0.55 20.30 14.28
CA PHE A 229 0.42 19.21 14.33
C PHE A 229 1.58 19.48 13.37
N SER A 230 2.82 19.31 13.86
CA SER A 230 4.01 19.35 13.00
C SER A 230 4.14 18.06 12.17
N ALA A 231 4.93 18.10 11.08
CA ALA A 231 5.25 16.92 10.28
C ALA A 231 5.82 15.76 11.13
N VAL A 232 6.62 16.07 12.16
CA VAL A 232 7.15 15.08 13.12
C VAL A 232 6.02 14.45 13.94
N ALA A 233 5.04 15.24 14.42
CA ALA A 233 3.89 14.73 15.16
C ALA A 233 2.98 13.86 14.28
N ILE A 234 2.75 14.27 13.03
CA ILE A 234 2.03 13.48 12.03
C ILE A 234 2.79 12.17 11.77
N GLY A 235 4.11 12.23 11.55
CA GLY A 235 4.94 11.03 11.36
C GLY A 235 4.86 10.07 12.55
N ALA A 236 4.94 10.58 13.78
CA ALA A 236 4.82 9.79 15.01
C ALA A 236 3.42 9.14 15.14
N LEU A 237 2.35 9.84 14.77
CA LEU A 237 1.00 9.30 14.75
C LEU A 237 0.89 8.12 13.77
N TRP A 238 1.39 8.26 12.53
CA TRP A 238 1.37 7.18 11.54
C TRP A 238 2.23 5.99 11.96
N LEU A 239 3.41 6.24 12.56
CA LEU A 239 4.24 5.18 13.12
C LEU A 239 3.50 4.41 14.24
N CYS A 240 2.87 5.14 15.18
CA CYS A 240 2.08 4.55 16.26
C CYS A 240 0.92 3.70 15.68
N THR A 241 0.19 4.24 14.73
CA THR A 241 -0.93 3.55 14.05
C THR A 241 -0.46 2.26 13.40
N ALA A 242 0.61 2.30 12.61
CA ALA A 242 1.13 1.14 11.92
C ALA A 242 1.71 0.09 12.90
N ALA A 243 2.32 0.52 14.02
CA ALA A 243 2.77 -0.38 15.08
C ALA A 243 1.60 -1.10 15.77
N LEU A 244 0.50 -0.38 16.02
CA LEU A 244 -0.73 -0.96 16.58
C LEU A 244 -1.37 -1.95 15.59
N GLU A 245 -1.45 -1.61 14.30
CA GLU A 245 -1.92 -2.53 13.26
C GLU A 245 -1.08 -3.79 13.18
N ALA A 246 0.25 -3.67 13.21
CA ALA A 246 1.17 -4.80 13.18
C ALA A 246 0.96 -5.77 14.36
N THR A 247 0.54 -5.26 15.53
CA THR A 247 0.23 -6.09 16.71
C THR A 247 -1.20 -6.64 16.67
N ALA A 248 -2.16 -5.91 16.11
CA ALA A 248 -3.56 -6.32 16.03
C ALA A 248 -3.80 -7.38 14.94
N ASN A 249 -3.15 -7.28 13.78
CA ASN A 249 -3.37 -8.18 12.65
C ASN A 249 -3.18 -9.67 12.96
N PRO A 250 -2.17 -10.13 13.73
CA PRO A 250 -2.07 -11.52 14.16
C PRO A 250 -3.23 -11.98 15.05
N LEU A 251 -3.79 -11.07 15.86
CA LEU A 251 -4.96 -11.38 16.70
C LEU A 251 -6.22 -11.55 15.86
N VAL A 252 -6.43 -10.65 14.90
CA VAL A 252 -7.52 -10.73 13.93
C VAL A 252 -7.40 -12.01 13.10
N GLY A 253 -6.19 -12.38 12.66
CA GLY A 253 -5.92 -13.64 11.98
C GLY A 253 -6.35 -14.86 12.82
N ARG A 254 -5.93 -14.93 14.09
CA ARG A 254 -6.32 -16.05 14.99
C ARG A 254 -7.84 -16.11 15.25
N ILE A 255 -8.51 -14.96 15.32
CA ILE A 255 -9.96 -14.89 15.47
C ILE A 255 -10.63 -15.43 14.20
N THR A 256 -10.21 -14.95 13.04
CA THR A 256 -10.75 -15.38 11.74
C THR A 256 -10.54 -16.87 11.47
N ASP A 257 -9.41 -17.44 11.92
CA ASP A 257 -9.14 -18.87 11.81
C ASP A 257 -10.08 -19.73 12.68
N ARG A 258 -10.52 -19.20 13.84
CA ARG A 258 -11.37 -19.92 14.79
C ARG A 258 -12.87 -19.79 14.49
N VAL A 259 -13.33 -18.59 14.14
CA VAL A 259 -14.76 -18.29 14.00
C VAL A 259 -15.19 -18.10 12.54
N GLY A 260 -14.26 -18.30 11.59
CA GLY A 260 -14.50 -18.00 10.17
C GLY A 260 -14.31 -16.52 9.85
N ARG A 261 -14.24 -16.20 8.56
CA ARG A 261 -13.84 -14.86 8.07
C ARG A 261 -14.99 -13.86 8.05
N ILE A 262 -16.21 -14.32 7.78
CA ILE A 262 -17.36 -13.42 7.51
C ILE A 262 -17.77 -12.65 8.75
N GLY A 263 -17.86 -13.29 9.92
CA GLY A 263 -18.25 -12.64 11.18
C GLY A 263 -17.35 -11.46 11.55
N PRO A 264 -16.02 -11.65 11.69
CA PRO A 264 -15.08 -10.57 11.96
C PRO A 264 -15.12 -9.45 10.90
N MET A 265 -15.22 -9.78 9.61
CA MET A 265 -15.33 -8.79 8.54
C MET A 265 -16.62 -7.96 8.65
N THR A 266 -17.72 -8.57 9.08
CA THR A 266 -18.99 -7.86 9.30
C THR A 266 -18.84 -6.83 10.42
N VAL A 267 -18.24 -7.20 11.55
CA VAL A 267 -17.97 -6.27 12.67
C VAL A 267 -17.03 -5.15 12.23
N LEU A 268 -15.94 -5.48 11.55
CA LEU A 268 -14.98 -4.50 11.04
C LEU A 268 -15.65 -3.50 10.08
N ALA A 269 -16.55 -3.96 9.19
CA ALA A 269 -17.27 -3.07 8.27
C ALA A 269 -18.14 -2.05 9.01
N LEU A 270 -18.84 -2.47 10.06
CA LEU A 270 -19.66 -1.57 10.87
C LEU A 270 -18.80 -0.55 11.63
N VAL A 271 -17.74 -1.01 12.31
CA VAL A 271 -16.86 -0.12 13.08
C VAL A 271 -16.13 0.86 12.15
N SER A 272 -15.69 0.39 10.96
CA SER A 272 -15.09 1.25 9.93
C SER A 272 -16.06 2.34 9.43
N ALA A 273 -17.34 2.00 9.26
CA ALA A 273 -18.35 2.99 8.87
C ALA A 273 -18.50 4.09 9.93
N ILE A 274 -18.62 3.69 11.22
CA ILE A 274 -18.74 4.63 12.35
C ILE A 274 -17.47 5.50 12.45
N ALA A 275 -16.30 4.88 12.38
CA ALA A 275 -15.02 5.59 12.46
C ALA A 275 -14.88 6.61 11.32
N SER A 276 -15.19 6.21 10.06
CA SER A 276 -15.15 7.12 8.91
C SER A 276 -16.10 8.29 9.06
N ALA A 277 -17.34 8.05 9.55
CA ALA A 277 -18.32 9.11 9.77
C ALA A 277 -17.90 10.09 10.88
N GLY A 278 -17.03 9.66 11.80
CA GLY A 278 -16.50 10.50 12.88
C GLY A 278 -15.35 11.43 12.48
N LEU A 279 -14.56 11.06 11.45
CA LEU A 279 -13.32 11.76 11.07
C LEU A 279 -13.46 13.25 10.69
N PRO A 280 -14.55 13.72 10.06
CA PRO A 280 -14.65 15.13 9.64
C PRO A 280 -14.92 16.12 10.78
N TRP A 281 -15.39 15.67 11.93
CA TRP A 281 -15.97 16.55 12.96
C TRP A 281 -15.01 17.10 14.03
N PRO A 282 -13.86 16.48 14.34
CA PRO A 282 -13.00 16.94 15.42
C PRO A 282 -12.46 18.35 15.18
N ALA A 283 -12.64 19.22 16.18
CA ALA A 283 -12.04 20.54 16.24
C ALA A 283 -10.69 20.55 16.99
N ARG A 284 -10.29 19.42 17.60
CA ARG A 284 -9.03 19.28 18.36
C ARG A 284 -8.16 18.21 17.72
N ALA A 285 -6.89 18.53 17.47
CA ALA A 285 -5.92 17.62 16.87
C ALA A 285 -5.81 16.26 17.59
N ALA A 286 -5.80 16.24 18.92
CA ALA A 286 -5.71 15.00 19.70
C ALA A 286 -6.93 14.08 19.50
N VAL A 287 -8.15 14.65 19.33
CA VAL A 287 -9.36 13.87 19.07
C VAL A 287 -9.31 13.29 17.65
N LEU A 288 -8.90 14.11 16.68
CA LEU A 288 -8.71 13.64 15.30
C LEU A 288 -7.65 12.53 15.24
N ALA A 289 -6.52 12.71 15.91
CA ALA A 289 -5.46 11.70 15.99
C ALA A 289 -5.98 10.37 16.57
N GLY A 290 -6.75 10.41 17.65
CA GLY A 290 -7.38 9.22 18.22
C GLY A 290 -8.33 8.51 17.24
N LEU A 291 -9.15 9.28 16.50
CA LEU A 291 -10.04 8.72 15.48
C LEU A 291 -9.28 8.17 14.27
N VAL A 292 -8.17 8.80 13.86
CA VAL A 292 -7.28 8.27 12.82
C VAL A 292 -6.73 6.91 13.23
N VAL A 293 -6.26 6.76 14.48
CA VAL A 293 -5.79 5.46 15.01
C VAL A 293 -6.90 4.42 14.94
N ILE A 294 -8.10 4.72 15.47
CA ILE A 294 -9.23 3.78 15.50
C ILE A 294 -9.64 3.38 14.07
N ALA A 295 -9.79 4.36 13.18
CA ALA A 295 -10.20 4.12 11.81
C ALA A 295 -9.14 3.29 11.05
N SER A 296 -7.85 3.63 11.19
CA SER A 296 -6.77 2.88 10.55
C SER A 296 -6.70 1.44 11.08
N MET A 297 -6.83 1.22 12.38
CA MET A 297 -6.86 -0.12 12.95
C MET A 297 -8.01 -0.96 12.42
N THR A 298 -9.21 -0.39 12.26
CA THR A 298 -10.37 -1.13 11.76
C THR A 298 -10.25 -1.46 10.28
N PHE A 299 -9.86 -0.51 9.44
CA PHE A 299 -9.62 -0.75 8.02
C PHE A 299 -8.35 -1.60 7.78
N GLY A 300 -7.29 -1.39 8.55
CA GLY A 300 -6.06 -2.20 8.48
C GLY A 300 -6.30 -3.66 8.84
N SER A 301 -7.21 -3.92 9.79
CA SER A 301 -7.60 -5.28 10.16
C SER A 301 -8.37 -6.02 9.05
N PHE A 302 -8.97 -5.31 8.09
CA PHE A 302 -9.59 -5.92 6.91
C PHE A 302 -8.59 -6.66 6.00
N TRP A 303 -7.33 -6.20 5.96
CA TRP A 303 -6.32 -6.78 5.07
C TRP A 303 -6.12 -8.28 5.30
N THR A 304 -6.05 -8.71 6.56
CA THR A 304 -5.75 -10.11 6.90
C THR A 304 -6.81 -11.07 6.35
N PRO A 305 -8.11 -10.94 6.66
CA PRO A 305 -9.14 -11.83 6.12
C PRO A 305 -9.37 -11.65 4.60
N ALA A 306 -9.23 -10.42 4.07
CA ALA A 306 -9.42 -10.14 2.66
C ALA A 306 -8.33 -10.78 1.79
N MET A 307 -7.06 -10.65 2.19
CA MET A 307 -5.95 -11.27 1.49
C MET A 307 -6.01 -12.80 1.56
N ALA A 308 -6.37 -13.36 2.72
CA ALA A 308 -6.54 -14.79 2.88
C ALA A 308 -7.67 -15.32 1.97
N LEU A 309 -8.82 -14.63 1.94
CA LEU A 309 -9.94 -15.00 1.06
C LEU A 309 -9.52 -14.98 -0.41
N LEU A 310 -8.83 -13.93 -0.83
CA LEU A 310 -8.41 -13.77 -2.22
C LEU A 310 -7.35 -14.80 -2.62
N SER A 311 -6.43 -15.12 -1.73
CA SER A 311 -5.39 -16.14 -1.94
C SER A 311 -5.99 -17.53 -2.07
N ASP A 312 -6.91 -17.92 -1.18
CA ASP A 312 -7.58 -19.23 -1.22
C ASP A 312 -8.41 -19.41 -2.49
N GLU A 313 -9.13 -18.37 -2.91
CA GLU A 313 -9.93 -18.40 -4.12
C GLU A 313 -9.04 -18.44 -5.41
N ALA A 314 -7.86 -17.83 -5.36
CA ALA A 314 -6.87 -17.91 -6.44
C ALA A 314 -6.29 -19.33 -6.54
N GLU A 315 -5.90 -19.91 -5.40
CA GLU A 315 -5.38 -21.28 -5.33
C GLU A 315 -6.43 -22.31 -5.77
N ALA A 316 -7.67 -22.18 -5.31
CA ALA A 316 -8.78 -23.07 -5.73
C ALA A 316 -9.03 -23.04 -7.26
N ARG A 317 -8.56 -22.03 -7.97
CA ARG A 317 -8.63 -21.90 -9.43
C ARG A 317 -7.33 -22.25 -10.15
N GLY A 318 -6.34 -22.77 -9.42
CA GLY A 318 -5.05 -23.15 -9.98
C GLY A 318 -4.22 -21.97 -10.45
N LEU A 319 -4.44 -20.77 -9.89
CA LEU A 319 -3.57 -19.62 -10.15
C LEU A 319 -2.25 -19.78 -9.39
N GLU A 320 -1.15 -19.52 -10.11
CA GLU A 320 0.17 -19.44 -9.47
C GLU A 320 0.23 -18.28 -8.47
N TYR A 321 1.09 -18.40 -7.44
CA TYR A 321 1.29 -17.39 -6.41
C TYR A 321 1.57 -15.99 -6.97
N ALA A 322 2.29 -15.89 -8.10
CA ALA A 322 2.54 -14.62 -8.78
C ALA A 322 1.24 -13.93 -9.22
N TYR A 323 0.27 -14.68 -9.74
CA TYR A 323 -1.03 -14.14 -10.13
C TYR A 323 -1.94 -13.86 -8.93
N ALA A 324 -1.90 -14.68 -7.88
CA ALA A 324 -2.61 -14.39 -6.63
C ALA A 324 -2.15 -13.05 -6.04
N PHE A 325 -0.83 -12.79 -6.07
CA PHE A 325 -0.27 -11.53 -5.61
C PHE A 325 -0.59 -10.35 -6.55
N ALA A 326 -0.60 -10.59 -7.87
CA ALA A 326 -1.03 -9.60 -8.85
C ALA A 326 -2.49 -9.17 -8.64
N LEU A 327 -3.38 -10.09 -8.23
CA LEU A 327 -4.77 -9.75 -7.89
C LEU A 327 -4.85 -8.76 -6.72
N ILE A 328 -4.00 -8.94 -5.69
CA ILE A 328 -3.93 -8.04 -4.54
C ILE A 328 -3.49 -6.64 -5.00
N ASN A 329 -2.45 -6.55 -5.82
CA ASN A 329 -1.96 -5.27 -6.34
C ASN A 329 -2.96 -4.59 -7.27
N VAL A 330 -3.64 -5.35 -8.15
CA VAL A 330 -4.70 -4.85 -9.05
C VAL A 330 -5.92 -4.37 -8.25
N ALA A 331 -6.15 -4.89 -7.04
CA ALA A 331 -7.18 -4.37 -6.14
C ALA A 331 -6.69 -3.16 -5.33
N TRP A 332 -5.50 -3.26 -4.73
CA TRP A 332 -4.96 -2.22 -3.86
C TRP A 332 -4.65 -0.91 -4.60
N ALA A 333 -3.92 -0.99 -5.72
CA ALA A 333 -3.42 0.21 -6.39
C ALA A 333 -4.52 1.15 -6.91
N PRO A 334 -5.58 0.67 -7.61
CA PRO A 334 -6.68 1.55 -8.01
C PRO A 334 -7.47 2.07 -6.80
N GLY A 335 -7.67 1.25 -5.74
CA GLY A 335 -8.32 1.70 -4.52
C GLY A 335 -7.57 2.85 -3.87
N GLN A 336 -6.27 2.69 -3.66
CA GLN A 336 -5.40 3.72 -3.07
C GLN A 336 -5.34 4.99 -3.93
N ALA A 337 -5.20 4.84 -5.26
CA ALA A 337 -5.16 5.98 -6.17
C ALA A 337 -6.50 6.73 -6.22
N LEU A 338 -7.62 6.02 -6.35
CA LEU A 338 -8.96 6.60 -6.35
C LEU A 338 -9.29 7.26 -5.01
N GLY A 339 -8.87 6.65 -3.89
CA GLY A 339 -9.02 7.25 -2.57
C GLY A 339 -8.26 8.56 -2.44
N ALA A 340 -7.00 8.61 -2.86
CA ALA A 340 -6.18 9.81 -2.78
C ALA A 340 -6.65 10.91 -3.75
N VAL A 341 -6.71 10.60 -5.05
CA VAL A 341 -7.09 11.58 -6.09
C VAL A 341 -8.56 11.95 -5.96
N GLY A 342 -9.44 10.95 -5.90
CA GLY A 342 -10.89 11.16 -5.83
C GLY A 342 -11.33 11.77 -4.51
N GLY A 343 -10.77 11.30 -3.38
CA GLY A 343 -11.02 11.87 -2.05
C GLY A 343 -10.59 13.32 -1.96
N GLY A 344 -9.39 13.65 -2.43
CA GLY A 344 -8.88 15.02 -2.48
C GLY A 344 -9.70 15.93 -3.41
N ALA A 345 -10.07 15.44 -4.60
CA ALA A 345 -10.91 16.18 -5.54
C ALA A 345 -12.31 16.43 -4.98
N LEU A 346 -12.93 15.41 -4.38
CA LEU A 346 -14.26 15.53 -3.79
C LEU A 346 -14.26 16.50 -2.60
N ALA A 347 -13.22 16.45 -1.75
CA ALA A 347 -13.05 17.38 -0.65
C ALA A 347 -12.89 18.83 -1.13
N LYS A 348 -12.13 19.05 -2.23
CA LYS A 348 -11.98 20.38 -2.85
C LYS A 348 -13.31 20.94 -3.39
N LEU A 349 -14.11 20.07 -4.03
CA LEU A 349 -15.37 20.48 -4.67
C LEU A 349 -16.50 20.67 -3.69
N THR A 350 -16.43 20.05 -2.50
CA THR A 350 -17.51 20.04 -1.52
C THR A 350 -16.99 20.41 -0.12
N SER A 351 -16.58 19.41 0.65
CA SER A 351 -15.97 19.52 1.99
C SER A 351 -15.31 18.20 2.36
N ASP A 352 -14.47 18.19 3.40
CA ASP A 352 -13.84 16.95 3.92
C ASP A 352 -14.87 15.92 4.42
N THR A 353 -16.07 16.37 4.74
CA THR A 353 -17.17 15.51 5.22
C THR A 353 -17.63 14.52 4.14
N VAL A 354 -17.70 14.95 2.89
CA VAL A 354 -18.29 14.13 1.81
C VAL A 354 -17.45 12.90 1.48
N PRO A 355 -16.12 12.95 1.29
CA PRO A 355 -15.30 11.75 1.09
C PRO A 355 -15.42 10.73 2.23
N TYR A 356 -15.37 11.20 3.48
CA TYR A 356 -15.47 10.31 4.63
C TYR A 356 -16.87 9.69 4.78
N LEU A 357 -17.95 10.44 4.52
CA LEU A 357 -19.31 9.89 4.52
C LEU A 357 -19.54 8.92 3.35
N THR A 358 -18.90 9.14 2.19
CA THR A 358 -18.94 8.20 1.07
C THR A 358 -18.30 6.86 1.47
N LEU A 359 -17.15 6.90 2.15
CA LEU A 359 -16.50 5.71 2.69
C LEU A 359 -17.33 5.03 3.79
N ALA A 360 -17.96 5.81 4.67
CA ALA A 360 -18.88 5.28 5.66
C ALA A 360 -20.06 4.56 5.00
N GLY A 361 -20.65 5.14 3.96
CA GLY A 361 -21.73 4.53 3.17
C GLY A 361 -21.28 3.24 2.49
N ALA A 362 -20.10 3.21 1.86
CA ALA A 362 -19.54 2.02 1.25
C ALA A 362 -19.31 0.89 2.28
N SER A 363 -18.83 1.26 3.48
CA SER A 363 -18.63 0.32 4.59
C SER A 363 -19.97 -0.21 5.13
N LEU A 364 -21.02 0.62 5.23
CA LEU A 364 -22.38 0.19 5.63
C LEU A 364 -23.01 -0.74 4.60
N ILE A 365 -22.84 -0.48 3.30
CA ILE A 365 -23.31 -1.37 2.24
C ILE A 365 -22.60 -2.72 2.37
N THR A 366 -21.28 -2.71 2.59
CA THR A 366 -20.47 -3.92 2.81
C THR A 366 -20.95 -4.68 4.04
N PHE A 367 -21.20 -3.99 5.15
CA PHE A 367 -21.79 -4.56 6.35
C PHE A 367 -23.15 -5.24 6.06
N ALA A 368 -24.05 -4.56 5.37
CA ALA A 368 -25.38 -5.08 5.07
C ALA A 368 -25.32 -6.36 4.18
N VAL A 369 -24.38 -6.40 3.22
CA VAL A 369 -24.17 -7.59 2.37
C VAL A 369 -23.64 -8.76 3.20
N LEU A 370 -22.65 -8.52 4.05
CA LEU A 370 -22.05 -9.55 4.91
C LEU A 370 -23.04 -10.04 5.97
N TRP A 371 -23.80 -9.14 6.58
CA TRP A 371 -24.81 -9.48 7.59
C TRP A 371 -25.86 -10.46 7.05
N ARG A 372 -26.36 -10.23 5.83
CA ARG A 372 -27.32 -11.13 5.18
C ARG A 372 -26.73 -12.53 4.95
N SER A 373 -25.43 -12.64 4.66
CA SER A 373 -24.79 -13.95 4.48
C SER A 373 -24.58 -14.70 5.80
N VAL A 374 -24.42 -13.99 6.94
CA VAL A 374 -24.33 -14.59 8.28
C VAL A 374 -25.72 -15.05 8.75
N SER A 375 -26.78 -14.26 8.49
CA SER A 375 -28.13 -14.58 8.94
C SER A 375 -28.82 -15.70 8.12
N SER A 376 -28.27 -16.07 6.98
CA SER A 376 -28.78 -17.13 6.08
C SER A 376 -28.03 -18.47 6.22
N SER A 377 -26.97 -18.51 7.02
CA SER A 377 -26.19 -19.72 7.36
C SER A 377 -26.57 -20.27 8.74
#